data_d259d675f1b3474001349286b2cf5746
#
_entry.id   d259d675f1b3474001349286b2cf5746
#
_cell.length_a   1.000
_cell.length_b   1.000
_cell.length_c   1.000
_cell.angle_alpha   90.00
_cell.angle_beta   90.00
_cell.angle_gamma   90.00
#
_symmetry.space_group_name_H-M   'P 1'
#
loop_
_entity.id
_entity.type
_entity.pdbx_description
1 polymer ?
#
loop_
_entity_poly.entity_id
_entity_poly.type
_entity_poly.pdbx_seq_one_letter_code
_entity_poly.pdbx_strand_id
1 'polypeptide(L)' 'MATIIFPDRATEKRALAFLLGRFSGRVLRSGEHLVPEAALEALADQNIPFTVKGKTT' A
#
# COMPACT_ATOMS: atom_id res chain seq x y z
N MET A 1 -8.13 -7.34 3.85
CA MET A 1 -7.50 -6.02 3.65
C MET A 1 -6.39 -5.81 4.67
N ALA A 2 -5.40 -5.05 4.31
CA ALA A 2 -4.30 -4.71 5.21
C ALA A 2 -4.09 -3.20 5.22
N THR A 3 -3.69 -2.69 6.38
CA THR A 3 -3.37 -1.27 6.54
C THR A 3 -1.86 -1.14 6.52
N ILE A 4 -1.33 -0.33 5.62
CA ILE A 4 0.11 -0.16 5.44
C ILE A 4 0.49 1.31 5.40
N ILE A 5 1.77 1.57 5.68
CA ILE A 5 2.34 2.91 5.51
C ILE A 5 3.62 2.78 4.69
N PHE A 6 4.03 3.87 4.07
CA PHE A 6 5.26 3.93 3.30
C PHE A 6 6.30 4.77 4.03
N PRO A 7 7.60 4.49 3.86
CA PRO A 7 8.65 5.17 4.61
C PRO A 7 8.82 6.64 4.23
N ASP A 8 8.44 7.01 3.01
CA ASP A 8 8.58 8.40 2.56
C ASP A 8 7.58 8.68 1.45
N ARG A 9 7.46 9.96 1.10
CA ARG A 9 6.49 10.40 0.11
C ARG A 9 6.82 9.92 -1.30
N ALA A 10 8.10 9.84 -1.64
CA ALA A 10 8.51 9.39 -2.96
C ALA A 10 8.10 7.93 -3.17
N THR A 11 8.32 7.09 -2.15
CA THR A 11 7.90 5.68 -2.18
C THR A 11 6.38 5.58 -2.27
N GLU A 12 5.68 6.41 -1.49
CA GLU A 12 4.22 6.44 -1.51
C GLU A 12 3.70 6.76 -2.90
N LYS A 13 4.27 7.74 -3.57
CA LYS A 13 3.85 8.11 -4.92
C LYS A 13 4.07 6.97 -5.91
N ARG A 14 5.23 6.31 -5.83
CA ARG A 14 5.51 5.15 -6.68
C ARG A 14 4.50 4.04 -6.46
N ALA A 15 4.21 3.76 -5.19
CA ALA A 15 3.27 2.72 -4.82
C ALA A 15 1.87 3.04 -5.33
N LEU A 16 1.42 4.28 -5.15
CA LEU A 16 0.10 4.68 -5.61
C LEU A 16 -0.01 4.58 -7.13
N ALA A 17 1.00 5.03 -7.85
CA ALA A 17 1.01 4.93 -9.30
C ALA A 17 0.94 3.48 -9.76
N PHE A 18 1.64 2.59 -9.05
CA PHE A 18 1.62 1.17 -9.36
C PHE A 18 0.27 0.52 -9.03
N LEU A 19 -0.31 0.89 -7.90
CA LEU A 19 -1.55 0.28 -7.44
C LEU A 19 -2.79 0.77 -8.19
N LEU A 20 -2.77 2.03 -8.65
CA LEU A 20 -3.89 2.58 -9.41
C LEU A 20 -4.12 1.77 -10.68
N GLY A 21 -5.36 1.38 -10.89
CA GLY A 21 -5.72 0.56 -12.04
C GLY A 21 -5.50 -0.94 -11.88
N ARG A 22 -4.82 -1.36 -10.80
CA ARG A 22 -4.57 -2.78 -10.54
C ARG A 22 -5.37 -3.28 -9.35
N PHE A 23 -5.45 -2.48 -8.32
CA PHE A 23 -6.12 -2.86 -7.08
C PHE A 23 -6.99 -1.74 -6.58
N SER A 24 -8.08 -2.12 -5.92
CA SER A 24 -8.90 -1.17 -5.18
C SER A 24 -8.26 -0.93 -3.83
N GLY A 25 -8.15 0.32 -3.43
CA GLY A 25 -7.58 0.67 -2.16
C GLY A 25 -8.12 2.00 -1.68
N ARG A 26 -7.73 2.37 -0.46
CA ARG A 26 -8.23 3.58 0.17
C ARG A 26 -7.10 4.24 0.96
N VAL A 27 -7.00 5.55 0.86
CA VAL A 27 -6.06 6.32 1.68
C VAL A 27 -6.83 6.87 2.87
N LEU A 28 -6.34 6.58 4.07
CA LEU A 28 -6.95 7.04 5.30
C LEU A 28 -6.39 8.42 5.68
N ARG A 29 -7.14 9.15 6.52
CA ARG A 29 -6.73 10.49 6.94
C ARG A 29 -5.39 10.50 7.68
N SER A 30 -5.07 9.40 8.33
CA SER A 30 -3.81 9.27 9.06
C SER A 30 -2.60 9.07 8.14
N GLY A 31 -2.81 8.94 6.83
CA GLY A 31 -1.75 8.65 5.89
C GLY A 31 -1.54 7.18 5.64
N GLU A 32 -2.32 6.34 6.29
CA GLU A 32 -2.29 4.91 6.09
C GLU A 32 -3.06 4.55 4.83
N HIS A 33 -2.68 3.42 4.23
CA HIS A 33 -3.36 2.92 3.03
C HIS A 33 -3.99 1.58 3.33
N LEU A 34 -5.26 1.45 2.96
CA LEU A 34 -5.99 0.20 3.12
C LEU A 34 -6.00 -0.50 1.78
N VAL A 35 -5.35 -1.66 1.69
CA VAL A 35 -5.17 -2.37 0.42
C VAL A 35 -5.47 -3.85 0.59
N PRO A 36 -5.86 -4.54 -0.50
CA PRO A 36 -6.02 -6.01 -0.43
C PRO A 36 -4.67 -6.69 -0.24
N GLU A 37 -4.69 -7.88 0.34
CA GLU A 37 -3.45 -8.61 0.60
C GLU A 37 -2.67 -8.91 -0.67
N ALA A 38 -3.35 -9.15 -1.78
CA ALA A 38 -2.68 -9.38 -3.06
C ALA A 38 -1.79 -8.20 -3.45
N ALA A 39 -2.18 -6.98 -3.05
CA ALA A 39 -1.38 -5.79 -3.34
C ALA A 39 -0.04 -5.81 -2.59
N LEU A 40 -0.01 -6.44 -1.42
CA LEU A 40 1.24 -6.53 -0.65
C LEU A 40 2.29 -7.33 -1.40
N GLU A 41 1.89 -8.45 -1.97
CA GLU A 41 2.80 -9.27 -2.77
C GLU A 41 3.27 -8.52 -4.01
N ALA A 42 2.36 -7.82 -4.67
CA ALA A 42 2.71 -7.04 -5.85
C ALA A 42 3.71 -5.93 -5.53
N LEU A 43 3.52 -5.25 -4.39
CA LEU A 43 4.46 -4.21 -3.96
C LEU A 43 5.83 -4.80 -3.65
N ALA A 44 5.87 -5.96 -3.00
CA ALA A 44 7.13 -6.64 -2.70
C ALA A 44 7.86 -7.03 -3.98
N ASP A 45 7.13 -7.51 -4.98
CA ASP A 45 7.71 -7.87 -6.27
C ASP A 45 8.33 -6.67 -6.98
N GLN A 46 7.81 -5.48 -6.74
CA GLN A 46 8.33 -4.24 -7.33
C GLN A 46 9.40 -3.59 -6.45
N ASN A 47 9.80 -4.24 -5.37
CA ASN A 47 10.78 -3.70 -4.43
C ASN A 47 10.33 -2.35 -3.85
N ILE A 48 9.05 -2.21 -3.62
CA ILE A 48 8.50 -1.00 -2.99
C ILE A 48 8.37 -1.27 -1.50
N PRO A 49 9.14 -0.59 -0.64
CA PRO A 49 9.09 -0.85 0.79
C PRO A 49 7.80 -0.31 1.41
N PHE A 50 7.28 -1.04 2.36
CA PHE A 50 6.09 -0.64 3.13
C PHE A 50 6.13 -1.32 4.50
N THR A 51 5.34 -0.77 5.43
CA THR A 51 5.20 -1.35 6.76
C THR A 51 3.73 -1.69 6.98
N VAL A 52 3.46 -2.92 7.38
CA VAL A 52 2.10 -3.35 7.69
C VAL A 52 1.76 -2.90 9.11
N LYS A 53 0.71 -2.09 9.25
CA LYS A 53 0.26 -1.61 10.56
C LYS A 53 -0.82 -2.50 11.16
N GLY A 54 -1.57 -3.19 10.31
CA GLY A 54 -2.60 -4.10 10.79
C GLY A 54 -3.29 -4.80 9.64
N LYS A 55 -4.02 -5.85 9.98
CA LYS A 55 -4.84 -6.58 9.02
C LYS A 55 -6.26 -6.62 9.52
N THR A 56 -7.20 -6.39 8.61
CA THR A 56 -8.61 -6.59 8.89
C THR A 56 -9.09 -7.81 8.11
N THR A 57 -9.80 -8.66 8.79
CA THR A 57 -10.40 -9.83 8.15
C THR A 57 -11.80 -9.51 7.66
#